data_3ed6635202f3a37e68f431f255402f59
#
_entry.id   3ed6635202f3a37e68f431f255402f59
#
_cell.length_a   1.000
_cell.length_b   1.000
_cell.length_c   1.000
_cell.angle_alpha   90.00
_cell.angle_beta   90.00
_cell.angle_gamma   90.00
#
_symmetry.space_group_name_H-M   'P 1'
#
loop_
_entity.id
_entity.type
_entity.pdbx_description
1 polymer ?
#
loop_
_entity_poly.entity_id
_entity_poly.type
_entity_poly.pdbx_seq_one_letter_code
_entity_poly.pdbx_strand_id
1 'polypeptide(L)'
;MTSPITYPRRKTRPVRVGEVTIGGSFPVVVQSMITEETHNVPAAVDQIIAMHQAGSEIVRVTTPNMAEARCLADIRTELKKRYQDVPLVADVHHQGSDIAVEVAKHVDKVRINPGLFVFHKRVQREIEYSQSEIDEEIDAIEKELLPVVNACKERDIAMRIGVNHGSLAERLTVTWGDTPEGMVESALEYIRICERHDYRNIVISLKASRVPIMLAANRLMVQRMDAEGMSYPLHLGVTEAGDGQYARIKSTCGIATLLSEGIGDTIRVSLAEDPVEELPVCYDILQSLGLRKTKVEFIACPSCGRTKFDLPTVFGWVKLATSHLVGLDIAVMGCIVNGPGEMADADYGYVGKAGGKISLYRGREEVKTGIPQEKGVEELIALIRSDGKWVDPYPGWELPPPPIDLSERIKVDIPLTLK
;
A
#
# COMPACT_ATOMS: atom_id res chain seq x y z
N MET A 1 -12.47 27.94 0.75
CA MET A 1 -12.02 26.54 0.59
C MET A 1 -10.60 26.49 1.14
N THR A 2 -10.39 25.84 2.25
CA THR A 2 -9.05 25.54 2.74
C THR A 2 -8.45 24.53 1.78
N SER A 3 -7.26 24.80 1.22
CA SER A 3 -6.55 23.80 0.41
C SER A 3 -6.40 22.53 1.23
N PRO A 4 -6.62 21.34 0.66
CA PRO A 4 -6.38 20.11 1.38
C PRO A 4 -4.93 20.11 1.89
N ILE A 5 -4.74 19.62 3.12
CA ILE A 5 -3.40 19.45 3.67
C ILE A 5 -2.68 18.44 2.76
N THR A 6 -1.76 18.94 1.95
CA THR A 6 -0.95 18.10 1.08
C THR A 6 0.41 17.90 1.73
N TYR A 7 0.76 16.65 1.98
CA TYR A 7 2.12 16.31 2.41
C TYR A 7 3.08 16.55 1.23
N PRO A 8 4.12 17.40 1.39
CA PRO A 8 5.09 17.62 0.33
C PRO A 8 5.85 16.31 0.10
N ARG A 9 5.57 15.63 -1.00
CA ARG A 9 6.26 14.40 -1.36
C ARG A 9 7.68 14.71 -1.81
N ARG A 10 8.64 13.88 -1.36
CA ARG A 10 10.02 13.90 -1.87
C ARG A 10 10.00 13.75 -3.38
N LYS A 11 10.74 14.59 -4.09
CA LYS A 11 10.90 14.48 -5.54
C LYS A 11 11.80 13.29 -5.85
N THR A 12 11.22 12.25 -6.43
CA THR A 12 11.94 11.05 -6.84
C THR A 12 11.97 10.92 -8.35
N ARG A 13 12.92 10.17 -8.86
CA ARG A 13 12.99 9.81 -10.28
C ARG A 13 11.80 8.90 -10.61
N PRO A 14 11.09 9.14 -11.74
CA PRO A 14 10.08 8.18 -12.21
C PRO A 14 10.75 6.89 -12.71
N VAL A 15 10.21 5.75 -12.30
CA VAL A 15 10.63 4.40 -12.69
C VAL A 15 9.45 3.67 -13.29
N ARG A 16 9.56 3.27 -14.54
CA ARG A 16 8.50 2.55 -15.25
C ARG A 16 8.55 1.05 -14.95
N VAL A 17 7.37 0.45 -14.72
CA VAL A 17 7.16 -0.99 -14.51
C VAL A 17 5.94 -1.42 -15.32
N GLY A 18 6.14 -1.93 -16.51
CA GLY A 18 5.06 -2.11 -17.48
C GLY A 18 4.36 -0.78 -17.79
N GLU A 19 3.05 -0.74 -17.61
CA GLU A 19 2.24 0.47 -17.80
C GLU A 19 2.17 1.36 -16.54
N VAL A 20 2.77 0.94 -15.42
CA VAL A 20 2.75 1.68 -14.15
C VAL A 20 4.06 2.45 -13.96
N THR A 21 3.97 3.70 -13.51
CA THR A 21 5.14 4.51 -13.16
C THR A 21 5.19 4.75 -11.66
N ILE A 22 6.33 4.42 -11.04
CA ILE A 22 6.62 4.60 -9.62
C ILE A 22 7.44 5.88 -9.43
N GLY A 23 7.08 6.74 -8.48
CA GLY A 23 7.83 7.96 -8.17
C GLY A 23 7.44 9.17 -9.03
N GLY A 24 8.27 10.21 -9.02
CA GLY A 24 7.96 11.48 -9.68
C GLY A 24 6.70 12.14 -9.12
N SER A 25 5.83 12.59 -10.00
CA SER A 25 4.53 13.17 -9.67
C SER A 25 3.37 12.14 -9.69
N PHE A 26 3.68 10.88 -9.96
CA PHE A 26 2.67 9.83 -10.05
C PHE A 26 2.13 9.43 -8.67
N PRO A 27 0.90 8.90 -8.59
CA PRO A 27 0.33 8.41 -7.34
C PRO A 27 1.20 7.33 -6.69
N VAL A 28 1.08 7.16 -5.37
CA VAL A 28 1.70 6.04 -4.66
C VAL A 28 1.10 4.73 -5.16
N VAL A 29 1.95 3.82 -5.63
CA VAL A 29 1.57 2.57 -6.29
C VAL A 29 1.36 1.46 -5.27
N VAL A 30 0.29 0.70 -5.41
CA VAL A 30 -0.01 -0.48 -4.59
C VAL A 30 0.51 -1.74 -5.27
N GLN A 31 1.34 -2.49 -4.55
CA GLN A 31 1.88 -3.78 -4.99
C GLN A 31 1.57 -4.86 -3.96
N SER A 32 1.20 -6.07 -4.40
CA SER A 32 1.19 -7.24 -3.53
C SER A 32 1.88 -8.45 -4.20
N MET A 33 1.81 -9.64 -3.59
CA MET A 33 2.54 -10.82 -4.03
C MET A 33 1.68 -12.07 -3.89
N ILE A 34 1.68 -12.91 -4.92
CA ILE A 34 1.00 -14.21 -4.87
C ILE A 34 1.63 -15.12 -3.81
N THR A 35 0.83 -16.04 -3.31
CA THR A 35 1.23 -17.15 -2.43
C THR A 35 1.29 -18.48 -3.16
N GLU A 36 0.67 -18.55 -4.33
CA GLU A 36 0.73 -19.74 -5.20
C GLU A 36 2.15 -19.97 -5.73
N GLU A 37 2.49 -21.24 -5.88
CA GLU A 37 3.77 -21.66 -6.45
C GLU A 37 3.84 -21.28 -7.94
N THR A 38 4.92 -20.65 -8.35
CA THR A 38 5.07 -20.12 -9.72
C THR A 38 5.04 -21.22 -10.79
N HIS A 39 5.44 -22.43 -10.45
CA HIS A 39 5.36 -23.57 -11.37
C HIS A 39 3.92 -24.09 -11.58
N ASN A 40 3.00 -23.78 -10.69
CA ASN A 40 1.57 -24.02 -10.88
C ASN A 40 0.94 -22.87 -11.69
N VAL A 41 1.29 -22.80 -12.97
CA VAL A 41 0.90 -21.70 -13.86
C VAL A 41 -0.59 -21.37 -13.81
N PRO A 42 -1.55 -22.34 -13.87
CA PRO A 42 -2.98 -22.00 -13.81
C PRO A 42 -3.36 -21.29 -12.50
N ALA A 43 -2.95 -21.81 -11.36
CA ALA A 43 -3.28 -21.21 -10.04
C ALA A 43 -2.60 -19.86 -9.85
N ALA A 44 -1.32 -19.73 -10.24
CA ALA A 44 -0.60 -18.47 -10.21
C ALA A 44 -1.31 -17.39 -11.05
N VAL A 45 -1.76 -17.73 -12.26
CA VAL A 45 -2.51 -16.82 -13.15
C VAL A 45 -3.85 -16.43 -12.53
N ASP A 46 -4.60 -17.38 -11.96
CA ASP A 46 -5.87 -17.09 -11.29
C ASP A 46 -5.67 -16.10 -10.12
N GLN A 47 -4.66 -16.32 -9.30
CA GLN A 47 -4.37 -15.44 -8.17
C GLN A 47 -3.86 -14.05 -8.62
N ILE A 48 -3.02 -13.96 -9.67
CA ILE A 48 -2.59 -12.68 -10.25
C ILE A 48 -3.81 -11.88 -10.74
N ILE A 49 -4.75 -12.53 -11.44
CA ILE A 49 -5.97 -11.89 -11.93
C ILE A 49 -6.81 -11.39 -10.75
N ALA A 50 -7.06 -12.24 -9.75
CA ALA A 50 -7.84 -11.86 -8.57
C ALA A 50 -7.22 -10.67 -7.84
N MET A 51 -5.91 -10.67 -7.63
CA MET A 51 -5.20 -9.57 -6.99
C MET A 51 -5.25 -8.28 -7.82
N HIS A 52 -5.08 -8.36 -9.12
CA HIS A 52 -5.16 -7.18 -9.98
C HIS A 52 -6.59 -6.59 -10.00
N GLN A 53 -7.61 -7.43 -10.07
CA GLN A 53 -9.01 -7.01 -9.96
C GLN A 53 -9.33 -6.37 -8.60
N ALA A 54 -8.69 -6.84 -7.53
CA ALA A 54 -8.81 -6.26 -6.19
C ALA A 54 -8.00 -4.95 -6.00
N GLY A 55 -7.22 -4.53 -7.02
CA GLY A 55 -6.51 -3.25 -7.04
C GLY A 55 -4.99 -3.33 -6.92
N SER A 56 -4.36 -4.51 -7.00
CA SER A 56 -2.89 -4.57 -7.07
C SER A 56 -2.42 -4.05 -8.43
N GLU A 57 -1.75 -2.90 -8.43
CA GLU A 57 -1.28 -2.28 -9.69
C GLU A 57 -0.05 -2.98 -10.25
N ILE A 58 0.71 -3.66 -9.39
CA ILE A 58 1.87 -4.49 -9.73
C ILE A 58 1.78 -5.78 -8.92
N VAL A 59 1.95 -6.93 -9.54
CA VAL A 59 1.92 -8.23 -8.84
C VAL A 59 3.32 -8.85 -8.83
N ARG A 60 3.76 -9.32 -7.65
CA ARG A 60 5.04 -10.00 -7.48
C ARG A 60 4.85 -11.51 -7.40
N VAL A 61 5.75 -12.24 -8.08
CA VAL A 61 5.85 -13.70 -8.07
C VAL A 61 7.22 -14.12 -7.53
N THR A 62 7.31 -15.26 -6.87
CA THR A 62 8.59 -15.82 -6.40
C THR A 62 9.23 -16.67 -7.48
N THR A 63 10.56 -16.60 -7.59
CA THR A 63 11.33 -17.38 -8.57
C THR A 63 12.57 -17.94 -7.88
N PRO A 64 12.41 -18.96 -7.02
CA PRO A 64 13.52 -19.51 -6.21
C PRO A 64 14.51 -20.35 -7.02
N ASN A 65 14.14 -20.76 -8.24
CA ASN A 65 14.98 -21.61 -9.07
C ASN A 65 14.72 -21.36 -10.58
N MET A 66 15.58 -21.93 -11.42
CA MET A 66 15.51 -21.76 -12.88
C MET A 66 14.25 -22.38 -13.50
N ALA A 67 13.70 -23.44 -12.93
CA ALA A 67 12.47 -24.05 -13.45
C ALA A 67 11.30 -23.09 -13.32
N GLU A 68 11.14 -22.46 -12.14
CA GLU A 68 10.10 -21.45 -11.91
C GLU A 68 10.34 -20.16 -12.68
N ALA A 69 11.61 -19.77 -12.88
CA ALA A 69 11.92 -18.62 -13.74
C ALA A 69 11.41 -18.79 -15.17
N ARG A 70 11.50 -19.98 -15.72
CA ARG A 70 11.00 -20.29 -17.07
C ARG A 70 9.46 -20.33 -17.15
N CYS A 71 8.77 -20.69 -16.07
CA CYS A 71 7.31 -20.67 -16.03
C CYS A 71 6.71 -19.26 -16.21
N LEU A 72 7.50 -18.20 -15.99
CA LEU A 72 7.05 -16.82 -16.20
C LEU A 72 6.65 -16.54 -17.65
N ALA A 73 7.25 -17.22 -18.63
CA ALA A 73 6.85 -17.11 -20.03
C ALA A 73 5.41 -17.60 -20.24
N ASP A 74 5.07 -18.74 -19.63
CA ASP A 74 3.74 -19.34 -19.71
C ASP A 74 2.73 -18.50 -18.94
N ILE A 75 3.09 -18.03 -17.73
CA ILE A 75 2.25 -17.10 -16.94
C ILE A 75 1.92 -15.84 -17.76
N ARG A 76 2.91 -15.21 -18.38
CA ARG A 76 2.70 -14.02 -19.22
C ARG A 76 1.78 -14.31 -20.40
N THR A 77 1.96 -15.43 -21.04
CA THR A 77 1.14 -15.88 -22.18
C THR A 77 -0.31 -16.12 -21.76
N GLU A 78 -0.53 -16.85 -20.67
CA GLU A 78 -1.87 -17.14 -20.16
C GLU A 78 -2.58 -15.88 -19.62
N LEU A 79 -1.86 -14.96 -18.99
CA LEU A 79 -2.42 -13.66 -18.57
C LEU A 79 -2.96 -12.87 -19.76
N LYS A 80 -2.17 -12.71 -20.82
CA LYS A 80 -2.59 -11.99 -22.04
C LYS A 80 -3.78 -12.62 -22.73
N LYS A 81 -3.85 -13.96 -22.72
CA LYS A 81 -4.94 -14.73 -23.32
C LYS A 81 -6.23 -14.65 -22.51
N ARG A 82 -6.15 -14.69 -21.18
CA ARG A 82 -7.31 -14.84 -20.30
C ARG A 82 -7.82 -13.51 -19.73
N TYR A 83 -6.99 -12.51 -19.67
CA TYR A 83 -7.30 -11.25 -19.02
C TYR A 83 -6.66 -10.06 -19.73
N GLN A 84 -5.50 -9.61 -19.25
CA GLN A 84 -4.73 -8.49 -19.79
C GLN A 84 -3.26 -8.59 -19.36
N ASP A 85 -2.42 -7.72 -19.89
CA ASP A 85 -1.03 -7.63 -19.45
C ASP A 85 -0.97 -6.94 -18.08
N VAL A 86 -0.59 -7.68 -17.04
CA VAL A 86 -0.44 -7.20 -15.68
C VAL A 86 1.05 -6.95 -15.41
N PRO A 87 1.44 -5.78 -14.87
CA PRO A 87 2.83 -5.53 -14.50
C PRO A 87 3.33 -6.55 -13.48
N LEU A 88 4.36 -7.32 -13.83
CA LEU A 88 4.91 -8.38 -13.00
C LEU A 88 6.29 -8.05 -12.45
N VAL A 89 6.54 -8.50 -11.21
CA VAL A 89 7.84 -8.46 -10.56
C VAL A 89 8.28 -9.87 -10.21
N ALA A 90 9.45 -10.29 -10.66
CA ALA A 90 10.07 -11.52 -10.19
C ALA A 90 10.90 -11.25 -8.94
N ASP A 91 10.68 -12.07 -7.92
CA ASP A 91 11.44 -12.05 -6.67
C ASP A 91 12.52 -13.13 -6.68
N VAL A 92 13.73 -12.72 -7.03
CA VAL A 92 14.89 -13.62 -7.08
C VAL A 92 15.56 -13.58 -5.71
N HIS A 93 15.37 -14.64 -4.90
CA HIS A 93 15.83 -14.68 -3.52
C HIS A 93 17.26 -15.15 -3.37
N HIS A 94 17.74 -16.02 -4.27
CA HIS A 94 19.01 -16.71 -4.14
C HIS A 94 19.78 -16.81 -5.45
N GLN A 95 21.11 -16.93 -5.30
CA GLN A 95 22.03 -17.55 -6.23
C GLN A 95 22.24 -16.86 -7.58
N GLY A 96 22.97 -15.72 -7.52
CA GLY A 96 23.67 -15.24 -8.68
C GLY A 96 22.80 -14.66 -9.78
N SER A 97 23.46 -14.38 -10.88
CA SER A 97 22.87 -13.67 -11.99
C SER A 97 21.96 -14.50 -12.89
N ASP A 98 22.15 -15.82 -12.98
CA ASP A 98 21.49 -16.64 -14.01
C ASP A 98 19.96 -16.61 -13.94
N ILE A 99 19.39 -16.79 -12.73
CA ILE A 99 17.94 -16.73 -12.54
C ILE A 99 17.42 -15.31 -12.81
N ALA A 100 18.15 -14.29 -12.31
CA ALA A 100 17.76 -12.90 -12.49
C ALA A 100 17.79 -12.48 -13.98
N VAL A 101 18.73 -12.96 -14.76
CA VAL A 101 18.83 -12.76 -16.21
C VAL A 101 17.70 -13.49 -16.93
N GLU A 102 17.36 -14.73 -16.52
CA GLU A 102 16.26 -15.46 -17.12
C GLU A 102 14.92 -14.77 -16.87
N VAL A 103 14.62 -14.41 -15.60
CA VAL A 103 13.34 -13.75 -15.28
C VAL A 103 13.21 -12.38 -15.94
N ALA A 104 14.32 -11.65 -16.15
CA ALA A 104 14.32 -10.37 -16.84
C ALA A 104 13.69 -10.42 -18.25
N LYS A 105 13.68 -11.60 -18.88
CA LYS A 105 13.04 -11.81 -20.20
C LYS A 105 11.51 -11.74 -20.15
N HIS A 106 10.90 -11.92 -18.97
CA HIS A 106 9.48 -12.21 -18.83
C HIS A 106 8.72 -11.25 -17.91
N VAL A 107 9.42 -10.38 -17.18
CA VAL A 107 8.82 -9.47 -16.21
C VAL A 107 9.16 -8.00 -16.50
N ASP A 108 8.48 -7.10 -15.79
CA ASP A 108 8.67 -5.65 -15.93
C ASP A 108 9.59 -5.09 -14.83
N LYS A 109 9.86 -5.90 -13.80
CA LYS A 109 10.80 -5.56 -12.73
C LYS A 109 11.42 -6.83 -12.12
N VAL A 110 12.73 -6.81 -11.92
CA VAL A 110 13.45 -7.84 -11.17
C VAL A 110 13.73 -7.36 -9.75
N ARG A 111 13.45 -8.16 -8.73
CA ARG A 111 13.87 -7.88 -7.35
C ARG A 111 15.04 -8.79 -6.96
N ILE A 112 16.10 -8.18 -6.48
CA ILE A 112 17.22 -8.86 -5.84
C ILE A 112 17.30 -8.49 -4.35
N ASN A 113 17.89 -9.41 -3.55
CA ASN A 113 18.23 -9.16 -2.15
C ASN A 113 19.74 -9.06 -2.00
N PRO A 114 20.31 -7.86 -1.77
CA PRO A 114 21.75 -7.66 -1.64
C PRO A 114 22.45 -8.63 -0.69
N GLY A 115 21.84 -8.87 0.46
CA GLY A 115 22.45 -9.74 1.48
C GLY A 115 22.47 -11.24 1.14
N LEU A 116 21.78 -11.66 0.07
CA LEU A 116 21.67 -13.07 -0.35
C LEU A 116 22.07 -13.29 -1.81
N PHE A 117 22.43 -12.25 -2.54
CA PHE A 117 22.66 -12.31 -3.97
C PHE A 117 23.99 -12.97 -4.35
N VAL A 118 25.06 -12.69 -3.60
CA VAL A 118 26.41 -13.19 -3.88
C VAL A 118 26.92 -14.09 -2.76
N PHE A 119 26.75 -13.72 -1.51
CA PHE A 119 27.35 -14.38 -0.36
C PHE A 119 26.30 -15.06 0.52
N HIS A 120 26.33 -16.40 0.54
CA HIS A 120 25.35 -17.23 1.25
C HIS A 120 25.85 -17.85 2.56
N LYS A 121 27.15 -17.76 2.87
CA LYS A 121 27.73 -18.37 4.08
C LYS A 121 27.88 -17.31 5.16
N ARG A 122 27.15 -17.48 6.27
CA ARG A 122 27.47 -16.84 7.53
C ARG A 122 28.65 -17.60 8.16
N VAL A 123 29.85 -17.10 7.99
CA VAL A 123 31.00 -17.49 8.80
C VAL A 123 31.02 -16.47 9.94
N GLN A 124 30.86 -16.90 11.19
CA GLN A 124 31.06 -16.01 12.34
C GLN A 124 32.53 -15.59 12.40
N ARG A 125 32.85 -14.41 11.88
CA ARG A 125 34.10 -13.74 12.03
C ARG A 125 34.03 -12.76 13.20
N GLU A 126 34.99 -12.84 14.10
CA GLU A 126 35.24 -11.84 15.15
C GLU A 126 36.19 -10.71 14.70
N ILE A 127 36.67 -10.76 13.47
CA ILE A 127 37.75 -9.90 12.94
C ILE A 127 37.18 -8.93 11.92
N GLU A 128 37.57 -7.66 12.03
CA GLU A 128 37.28 -6.62 11.07
C GLU A 128 37.82 -6.95 9.67
N TYR A 129 37.07 -6.55 8.62
CA TYR A 129 37.52 -6.70 7.25
C TYR A 129 38.55 -5.62 6.90
N SER A 130 39.64 -6.01 6.25
CA SER A 130 40.56 -5.07 5.63
C SER A 130 39.98 -4.39 4.41
N GLN A 131 40.52 -3.24 4.01
CA GLN A 131 40.05 -2.54 2.81
C GLN A 131 40.16 -3.42 1.54
N SER A 132 41.23 -4.22 1.42
CA SER A 132 41.40 -5.14 0.30
C SER A 132 40.30 -6.20 0.22
N GLU A 133 39.88 -6.77 1.36
CA GLU A 133 38.79 -7.75 1.42
C GLU A 133 37.45 -7.09 1.06
N ILE A 134 37.24 -5.84 1.48
CA ILE A 134 36.03 -5.07 1.11
C ILE A 134 36.00 -4.84 -0.41
N ASP A 135 37.12 -4.42 -0.99
CA ASP A 135 37.19 -4.13 -2.43
C ASP A 135 36.99 -5.41 -3.26
N GLU A 136 37.60 -6.54 -2.83
CA GLU A 136 37.39 -7.84 -3.47
C GLU A 136 35.94 -8.32 -3.43
N GLU A 137 35.22 -8.09 -2.31
CA GLU A 137 33.81 -8.41 -2.22
C GLU A 137 32.94 -7.50 -3.13
N ILE A 138 33.24 -6.21 -3.20
CA ILE A 138 32.52 -5.26 -4.08
C ILE A 138 32.75 -5.66 -5.54
N ASP A 139 33.98 -6.03 -5.93
CA ASP A 139 34.27 -6.51 -7.29
C ASP A 139 33.51 -7.80 -7.62
N ALA A 140 33.41 -8.73 -6.65
CA ALA A 140 32.64 -9.95 -6.82
C ALA A 140 31.12 -9.64 -6.98
N ILE A 141 30.57 -8.68 -6.22
CA ILE A 141 29.19 -8.21 -6.36
C ILE A 141 29.00 -7.61 -7.75
N GLU A 142 29.90 -6.73 -8.19
CA GLU A 142 29.82 -6.09 -9.49
C GLU A 142 29.83 -7.12 -10.63
N LYS A 143 30.71 -8.09 -10.57
CA LYS A 143 30.80 -9.18 -11.55
C LYS A 143 29.51 -9.98 -11.67
N GLU A 144 28.85 -10.29 -10.57
CA GLU A 144 27.57 -11.02 -10.56
C GLU A 144 26.39 -10.13 -10.92
N LEU A 145 26.41 -8.86 -10.57
CA LEU A 145 25.31 -7.93 -10.83
C LEU A 145 25.26 -7.43 -12.29
N LEU A 146 26.43 -7.30 -12.93
CA LEU A 146 26.54 -6.74 -14.27
C LEU A 146 25.72 -7.47 -15.34
N PRO A 147 25.65 -8.82 -15.40
CA PRO A 147 24.74 -9.51 -16.32
C PRO A 147 23.28 -9.14 -16.13
N VAL A 148 22.83 -8.96 -14.89
CA VAL A 148 21.44 -8.57 -14.58
C VAL A 148 21.18 -7.13 -15.00
N VAL A 149 22.09 -6.22 -14.72
CA VAL A 149 22.04 -4.81 -15.16
C VAL A 149 21.91 -4.74 -16.68
N ASN A 150 22.73 -5.50 -17.42
CA ASN A 150 22.69 -5.54 -18.87
C ASN A 150 21.36 -6.07 -19.39
N ALA A 151 20.84 -7.17 -18.84
CA ALA A 151 19.56 -7.73 -19.21
C ALA A 151 18.40 -6.75 -18.93
N CYS A 152 18.44 -6.02 -17.82
CA CYS A 152 17.45 -5.00 -17.50
C CYS A 152 17.55 -3.79 -18.45
N LYS A 153 18.75 -3.35 -18.83
CA LYS A 153 18.97 -2.28 -19.80
C LYS A 153 18.44 -2.63 -21.19
N GLU A 154 18.79 -3.81 -21.70
CA GLU A 154 18.36 -4.29 -23.01
C GLU A 154 16.84 -4.32 -23.17
N ARG A 155 16.12 -4.54 -22.08
CA ARG A 155 14.66 -4.66 -22.07
C ARG A 155 13.94 -3.43 -21.50
N ASP A 156 14.67 -2.43 -21.07
CA ASP A 156 14.14 -1.22 -20.42
C ASP A 156 13.22 -1.56 -19.23
N ILE A 157 13.59 -2.52 -18.42
CA ILE A 157 12.82 -2.93 -17.23
C ILE A 157 13.50 -2.41 -15.95
N ALA A 158 12.71 -2.35 -14.87
CA ALA A 158 13.19 -1.87 -13.59
C ALA A 158 13.89 -2.96 -12.77
N MET A 159 14.73 -2.54 -11.82
CA MET A 159 15.29 -3.38 -10.77
C MET A 159 14.86 -2.87 -9.40
N ARG A 160 14.49 -3.76 -8.48
CA ARG A 160 14.33 -3.39 -7.09
C ARG A 160 15.44 -3.98 -6.24
N ILE A 161 16.20 -3.11 -5.61
CA ILE A 161 17.19 -3.46 -4.58
C ILE A 161 16.44 -3.55 -3.26
N GLY A 162 16.24 -4.77 -2.78
CA GLY A 162 15.33 -5.08 -1.68
C GLY A 162 16.02 -5.67 -0.47
N VAL A 163 16.41 -4.81 0.47
CA VAL A 163 17.06 -5.19 1.72
C VAL A 163 16.04 -5.53 2.80
N ASN A 164 16.26 -6.64 3.50
CA ASN A 164 15.51 -7.00 4.69
C ASN A 164 16.44 -7.03 5.91
N HIS A 165 16.00 -6.45 7.01
CA HIS A 165 16.64 -6.60 8.31
C HIS A 165 16.80 -8.10 8.65
N GLY A 166 17.92 -8.52 9.17
CA GLY A 166 18.24 -9.92 9.47
C GLY A 166 18.77 -10.74 8.29
N SER A 167 18.87 -10.15 7.07
CA SER A 167 19.43 -10.83 5.90
C SER A 167 20.51 -10.00 5.20
N LEU A 168 21.38 -9.33 5.97
CA LEU A 168 22.52 -8.59 5.45
C LEU A 168 23.69 -9.54 5.14
N ALA A 169 24.57 -9.15 4.22
CA ALA A 169 25.84 -9.84 3.99
C ALA A 169 26.69 -9.82 5.27
N GLU A 170 27.52 -10.88 5.45
CA GLU A 170 28.34 -11.05 6.67
C GLU A 170 29.21 -9.84 6.95
N ARG A 171 29.92 -9.34 5.96
CA ARG A 171 30.79 -8.17 6.09
C ARG A 171 30.02 -6.96 6.64
N LEU A 172 28.84 -6.70 6.11
CA LEU A 172 28.02 -5.58 6.56
C LEU A 172 27.51 -5.79 7.99
N THR A 173 27.18 -7.03 8.35
CA THR A 173 26.78 -7.37 9.73
C THR A 173 27.94 -7.21 10.70
N VAL A 174 29.17 -7.58 10.30
CA VAL A 174 30.35 -7.38 11.12
C VAL A 174 30.70 -5.90 11.28
N THR A 175 30.64 -5.14 10.20
CA THR A 175 31.03 -3.71 10.18
C THR A 175 30.00 -2.80 10.83
N TRP A 176 28.72 -3.01 10.53
CA TRP A 176 27.63 -2.09 10.89
C TRP A 176 26.59 -2.70 11.85
N GLY A 177 26.68 -4.02 12.09
CA GLY A 177 25.59 -4.74 12.77
C GLY A 177 24.35 -4.90 11.89
N ASP A 178 23.35 -5.62 12.43
CA ASP A 178 22.02 -5.68 11.82
C ASP A 178 21.21 -4.45 12.24
N THR A 179 21.59 -3.31 11.69
CA THR A 179 21.13 -1.95 12.05
C THR A 179 20.57 -1.21 10.84
N PRO A 180 19.88 -0.08 11.02
CA PRO A 180 19.50 0.80 9.92
C PRO A 180 20.68 1.21 9.02
N GLU A 181 21.85 1.47 9.61
CA GLU A 181 23.09 1.82 8.89
C GLU A 181 23.55 0.68 7.99
N GLY A 182 23.61 -0.54 8.52
CA GLY A 182 23.95 -1.73 7.74
C GLY A 182 22.97 -2.01 6.61
N MET A 183 21.67 -1.79 6.83
CA MET A 183 20.66 -1.90 5.78
C MET A 183 20.87 -0.87 4.66
N VAL A 184 21.18 0.37 5.01
CA VAL A 184 21.41 1.46 4.06
C VAL A 184 22.66 1.21 3.23
N GLU A 185 23.80 0.88 3.85
CA GLU A 185 25.05 0.56 3.12
C GLU A 185 24.86 -0.65 2.20
N SER A 186 24.13 -1.68 2.65
CA SER A 186 23.78 -2.83 1.79
C SER A 186 23.07 -2.42 0.50
N ALA A 187 22.18 -1.43 0.55
CA ALA A 187 21.52 -0.92 -0.63
C ALA A 187 22.44 -0.04 -1.47
N LEU A 188 23.18 0.87 -0.83
CA LEU A 188 24.04 1.85 -1.51
C LEU A 188 25.16 1.21 -2.32
N GLU A 189 25.76 0.13 -1.84
CA GLU A 189 26.78 -0.60 -2.61
C GLU A 189 26.25 -1.05 -3.98
N TYR A 190 25.07 -1.64 -4.01
CA TYR A 190 24.42 -2.08 -5.26
C TYR A 190 23.99 -0.91 -6.16
N ILE A 191 23.50 0.17 -5.57
CA ILE A 191 23.10 1.37 -6.33
C ILE A 191 24.33 2.01 -6.99
N ARG A 192 25.43 2.16 -6.23
CA ARG A 192 26.69 2.73 -6.76
C ARG A 192 27.24 1.90 -7.91
N ILE A 193 27.15 0.55 -7.82
CA ILE A 193 27.51 -0.33 -8.93
C ILE A 193 26.60 -0.07 -10.15
N CYS A 194 25.30 -0.03 -9.96
CA CYS A 194 24.35 0.25 -11.05
C CYS A 194 24.65 1.60 -11.72
N GLU A 195 24.95 2.66 -10.95
CA GLU A 195 25.27 3.98 -11.47
C GLU A 195 26.59 4.01 -12.25
N ARG A 196 27.61 3.28 -11.80
CA ARG A 196 28.87 3.12 -12.58
C ARG A 196 28.62 2.53 -13.97
N HIS A 197 27.60 1.67 -14.08
CA HIS A 197 27.18 1.07 -15.34
C HIS A 197 26.04 1.83 -16.03
N ASP A 198 25.80 3.07 -15.64
CA ASP A 198 24.73 3.93 -16.22
C ASP A 198 23.34 3.29 -16.23
N TYR A 199 23.02 2.55 -15.17
CA TYR A 199 21.70 1.97 -14.94
C TYR A 199 21.02 2.65 -13.76
N ARG A 200 19.89 3.31 -14.03
CA ARG A 200 19.18 4.13 -13.03
C ARG A 200 17.70 3.82 -12.92
N ASN A 201 17.22 2.74 -13.53
CA ASN A 201 15.81 2.32 -13.43
C ASN A 201 15.59 1.48 -12.17
N ILE A 202 15.84 2.10 -10.99
CA ILE A 202 15.96 1.44 -9.70
C ILE A 202 14.86 1.88 -8.75
N VAL A 203 14.27 0.91 -8.04
CA VAL A 203 13.42 1.11 -6.86
C VAL A 203 14.14 0.50 -5.64
N ILE A 204 14.05 1.13 -4.48
CA ILE A 204 14.73 0.66 -3.27
C ILE A 204 13.69 0.24 -2.24
N SER A 205 13.97 -0.79 -1.46
CA SER A 205 13.16 -1.10 -0.27
C SER A 205 14.03 -1.55 0.89
N LEU A 206 13.78 -0.99 2.07
CA LEU A 206 14.40 -1.32 3.34
C LEU A 206 13.29 -1.76 4.29
N LYS A 207 13.17 -3.07 4.51
CA LYS A 207 12.07 -3.66 5.28
C LYS A 207 12.58 -4.28 6.57
N ALA A 208 11.80 -4.12 7.63
CA ALA A 208 12.01 -4.77 8.91
C ALA A 208 10.67 -5.18 9.52
N SER A 209 10.70 -6.17 10.40
CA SER A 209 9.54 -6.58 11.20
C SER A 209 9.26 -5.60 12.35
N ARG A 210 10.28 -4.86 12.79
CA ARG A 210 10.19 -3.81 13.82
C ARG A 210 10.00 -2.45 13.16
N VAL A 211 8.86 -1.81 13.41
CA VAL A 211 8.51 -0.51 12.82
C VAL A 211 9.58 0.56 13.08
N PRO A 212 10.13 0.74 14.30
CA PRO A 212 11.18 1.75 14.53
C PRO A 212 12.42 1.56 13.66
N ILE A 213 12.86 0.32 13.43
CA ILE A 213 14.00 0.01 12.56
C ILE A 213 13.68 0.36 11.11
N MET A 214 12.49 -0.03 10.63
CA MET A 214 12.03 0.26 9.27
C MET A 214 11.96 1.79 9.03
N LEU A 215 11.44 2.55 9.99
CA LEU A 215 11.38 4.01 9.91
C LEU A 215 12.79 4.63 9.86
N ALA A 216 13.66 4.23 10.79
CA ALA A 216 15.03 4.74 10.86
C ALA A 216 15.81 4.45 9.57
N ALA A 217 15.74 3.22 9.05
CA ALA A 217 16.43 2.82 7.83
C ALA A 217 15.97 3.63 6.60
N ASN A 218 14.65 3.82 6.42
CA ASN A 218 14.15 4.58 5.27
C ASN A 218 14.46 6.08 5.37
N ARG A 219 14.39 6.69 6.56
CA ARG A 219 14.81 8.08 6.77
C ARG A 219 16.30 8.28 6.50
N LEU A 220 17.14 7.38 7.03
CA LEU A 220 18.59 7.41 6.79
C LEU A 220 18.90 7.23 5.30
N MET A 221 18.19 6.31 4.61
CA MET A 221 18.36 6.09 3.18
C MET A 221 18.09 7.38 2.37
N VAL A 222 17.04 8.11 2.72
CA VAL A 222 16.74 9.41 2.09
C VAL A 222 17.89 10.39 2.30
N GLN A 223 18.37 10.54 3.54
CA GLN A 223 19.48 11.44 3.86
C GLN A 223 20.76 11.09 3.09
N ARG A 224 21.09 9.80 2.99
CA ARG A 224 22.27 9.33 2.27
C ARG A 224 22.14 9.51 0.76
N MET A 225 20.97 9.21 0.20
CA MET A 225 20.69 9.46 -1.23
C MET A 225 20.80 10.95 -1.58
N ASP A 226 20.24 11.81 -0.74
CA ASP A 226 20.27 13.26 -0.99
C ASP A 226 21.71 13.79 -0.92
N ALA A 227 22.55 13.27 0.00
CA ALA A 227 23.97 13.60 0.10
C ALA A 227 24.79 13.15 -1.11
N GLU A 228 24.39 12.05 -1.77
CA GLU A 228 25.05 11.50 -2.96
C GLU A 228 24.38 11.95 -4.27
N GLY A 229 23.40 12.87 -4.21
CA GLY A 229 22.67 13.37 -5.41
C GLY A 229 21.72 12.36 -6.04
N MET A 230 21.32 11.34 -5.29
CA MET A 230 20.43 10.27 -5.74
C MET A 230 18.97 10.59 -5.40
N SER A 231 18.05 10.19 -6.27
CA SER A 231 16.61 10.45 -6.08
C SER A 231 15.72 9.24 -6.39
N TYR A 232 16.18 8.05 -6.02
CA TYR A 232 15.44 6.81 -6.30
C TYR A 232 14.16 6.70 -5.49
N PRO A 233 13.08 6.14 -6.08
CA PRO A 233 11.82 5.88 -5.38
C PRO A 233 11.95 4.76 -4.36
N LEU A 234 11.18 4.87 -3.27
CA LEU A 234 11.15 3.91 -2.18
C LEU A 234 9.88 3.07 -2.19
N HIS A 235 10.05 1.75 -2.01
CA HIS A 235 8.98 0.79 -1.78
C HIS A 235 8.87 0.47 -0.29
N LEU A 236 7.81 0.93 0.35
CA LEU A 236 7.59 0.78 1.77
C LEU A 236 6.83 -0.50 2.12
N GLY A 237 7.10 -1.04 3.28
CA GLY A 237 6.35 -2.16 3.85
C GLY A 237 7.01 -2.68 5.11
N VAL A 238 6.17 -3.12 6.05
CA VAL A 238 6.61 -3.88 7.22
C VAL A 238 6.61 -5.36 6.83
N THR A 239 7.72 -6.06 7.00
CA THR A 239 7.78 -7.51 6.77
C THR A 239 7.40 -8.25 8.04
N GLU A 240 6.85 -9.48 7.90
CA GLU A 240 6.51 -10.33 9.05
C GLU A 240 5.61 -9.60 10.07
N ALA A 241 4.59 -8.90 9.55
CA ALA A 241 3.69 -8.14 10.41
C ALA A 241 2.77 -9.05 11.26
N GLY A 242 2.54 -10.30 10.82
CA GLY A 242 1.58 -11.22 11.40
C GLY A 242 0.24 -11.18 10.67
N ASP A 243 -0.84 -11.42 11.39
CA ASP A 243 -2.21 -11.49 10.89
C ASP A 243 -3.17 -10.57 11.66
N GLY A 244 -4.42 -10.56 11.25
CA GLY A 244 -5.52 -9.89 11.94
C GLY A 244 -5.36 -8.38 12.06
N GLN A 245 -6.05 -7.82 13.04
CA GLN A 245 -6.10 -6.37 13.25
C GLN A 245 -4.73 -5.80 13.64
N TYR A 246 -3.96 -6.52 14.45
CA TYR A 246 -2.66 -6.02 14.91
C TYR A 246 -1.66 -5.85 13.77
N ALA A 247 -1.62 -6.80 12.84
CA ALA A 247 -0.76 -6.71 11.66
C ALA A 247 -1.12 -5.53 10.74
N ARG A 248 -2.43 -5.25 10.59
CA ARG A 248 -2.94 -4.08 9.87
C ARG A 248 -2.51 -2.77 10.53
N ILE A 249 -2.67 -2.66 11.85
CA ILE A 249 -2.21 -1.50 12.64
C ILE A 249 -0.70 -1.33 12.52
N LYS A 250 0.07 -2.41 12.72
CA LYS A 250 1.54 -2.39 12.64
C LYS A 250 2.03 -1.93 11.26
N SER A 251 1.44 -2.44 10.20
CA SER A 251 1.74 -2.03 8.82
C SER A 251 1.38 -0.57 8.57
N THR A 252 0.20 -0.14 9.06
CA THR A 252 -0.24 1.26 8.99
C THR A 252 0.74 2.19 9.69
N CYS A 253 1.16 1.88 10.92
CA CYS A 253 2.13 2.70 11.66
C CYS A 253 3.45 2.87 10.90
N GLY A 254 3.97 1.81 10.28
CA GLY A 254 5.21 1.89 9.51
C GLY A 254 5.07 2.67 8.21
N ILE A 255 4.04 2.35 7.42
CA ILE A 255 3.85 2.92 6.08
C ILE A 255 3.34 4.37 6.17
N ALA A 256 2.29 4.61 6.95
CA ALA A 256 1.65 5.92 7.02
C ALA A 256 2.59 7.00 7.61
N THR A 257 3.43 6.65 8.58
CA THR A 257 4.40 7.58 9.15
C THR A 257 5.35 8.11 8.07
N LEU A 258 5.95 7.25 7.26
CA LEU A 258 6.86 7.67 6.19
C LEU A 258 6.14 8.43 5.07
N LEU A 259 4.95 7.98 4.68
CA LEU A 259 4.15 8.67 3.67
C LEU A 259 3.77 10.09 4.12
N SER A 260 3.45 10.29 5.41
CA SER A 260 3.15 11.62 5.96
C SER A 260 4.37 12.55 6.01
N GLU A 261 5.58 11.99 5.98
CA GLU A 261 6.84 12.71 5.83
C GLU A 261 7.23 12.94 4.35
N GLY A 262 6.38 12.52 3.41
CA GLY A 262 6.64 12.61 1.97
C GLY A 262 7.57 11.51 1.44
N ILE A 263 7.89 10.50 2.23
CA ILE A 263 8.77 9.38 1.90
C ILE A 263 7.95 8.17 1.46
N GLY A 264 8.18 7.69 0.25
CA GLY A 264 7.56 6.48 -0.30
C GLY A 264 6.76 6.71 -1.57
N ASP A 265 6.95 5.82 -2.52
CA ASP A 265 6.40 5.91 -3.88
C ASP A 265 5.59 4.66 -4.26
N THR A 266 5.82 3.57 -3.57
CA THR A 266 5.03 2.34 -3.68
C THR A 266 4.97 1.64 -2.33
N ILE A 267 3.89 0.93 -2.07
CA ILE A 267 3.65 0.27 -0.78
C ILE A 267 3.23 -1.18 -0.96
N ARG A 268 3.53 -2.00 0.07
CA ARG A 268 2.90 -3.30 0.29
C ARG A 268 2.62 -3.49 1.77
N VAL A 269 1.39 -3.80 2.10
CA VAL A 269 1.02 -4.44 3.37
C VAL A 269 1.31 -5.95 3.23
N SER A 270 1.88 -6.58 4.25
CA SER A 270 2.17 -8.03 4.25
C SER A 270 1.45 -8.67 5.41
N LEU A 271 0.50 -9.56 5.12
CA LEU A 271 -0.31 -10.29 6.08
C LEU A 271 -0.09 -11.80 5.93
N ALA A 272 -0.20 -12.54 7.02
CA ALA A 272 -0.24 -14.01 7.01
C ALA A 272 -1.69 -14.48 6.71
N GLU A 273 -2.28 -13.94 5.64
CA GLU A 273 -3.66 -14.15 5.19
C GLU A 273 -3.68 -14.26 3.65
N ASP A 274 -4.85 -14.39 3.03
CA ASP A 274 -4.99 -14.28 1.58
C ASP A 274 -4.43 -12.92 1.12
N PRO A 275 -3.52 -12.87 0.14
CA PRO A 275 -2.90 -11.63 -0.31
C PRO A 275 -3.89 -10.61 -0.89
N VAL A 276 -5.09 -11.02 -1.28
CA VAL A 276 -6.16 -10.10 -1.68
C VAL A 276 -6.58 -9.20 -0.52
N GLU A 277 -6.52 -9.69 0.73
CA GLU A 277 -6.83 -8.93 1.94
C GLU A 277 -5.81 -7.81 2.26
N GLU A 278 -4.62 -7.85 1.67
CA GLU A 278 -3.61 -6.79 1.79
C GLU A 278 -4.05 -5.49 1.09
N LEU A 279 -4.81 -5.60 0.00
CA LEU A 279 -5.11 -4.49 -0.90
C LEU A 279 -6.05 -3.44 -0.31
N PRO A 280 -7.19 -3.82 0.32
CA PRO A 280 -8.04 -2.85 1.00
C PRO A 280 -7.26 -2.05 2.05
N VAL A 281 -6.36 -2.70 2.80
CA VAL A 281 -5.55 -2.05 3.83
C VAL A 281 -4.58 -1.03 3.21
N CYS A 282 -3.96 -1.35 2.07
CA CYS A 282 -3.13 -0.41 1.34
C CYS A 282 -3.90 0.85 0.93
N TYR A 283 -5.10 0.68 0.37
CA TYR A 283 -5.94 1.80 -0.04
C TYR A 283 -6.50 2.58 1.14
N ASP A 284 -6.80 1.93 2.27
CA ASP A 284 -7.22 2.59 3.50
C ASP A 284 -6.11 3.50 4.05
N ILE A 285 -4.85 3.05 4.04
CA ILE A 285 -3.70 3.86 4.41
C ILE A 285 -3.58 5.09 3.49
N LEU A 286 -3.65 4.89 2.18
CA LEU A 286 -3.51 5.97 1.21
C LEU A 286 -4.66 6.97 1.28
N GLN A 287 -5.88 6.52 1.47
CA GLN A 287 -7.05 7.39 1.60
C GLN A 287 -7.03 8.16 2.90
N SER A 288 -6.68 7.52 4.03
CA SER A 288 -6.57 8.19 5.33
C SER A 288 -5.56 9.33 5.35
N LEU A 289 -4.56 9.30 4.44
CA LEU A 289 -3.58 10.35 4.24
C LEU A 289 -3.96 11.34 3.11
N GLY A 290 -5.10 11.16 2.45
CA GLY A 290 -5.51 11.99 1.31
C GLY A 290 -4.66 11.79 0.04
N LEU A 291 -3.85 10.73 -0.04
CA LEU A 291 -2.97 10.44 -1.17
C LEU A 291 -3.68 9.76 -2.35
N ARG A 292 -4.72 8.99 -2.07
CA ARG A 292 -5.61 8.34 -3.05
C ARG A 292 -7.05 8.43 -2.54
N LYS A 293 -8.02 8.55 -3.43
CA LYS A 293 -9.44 8.54 -3.09
C LYS A 293 -10.12 7.45 -3.91
N THR A 294 -10.36 6.30 -3.29
CA THR A 294 -10.82 5.07 -3.96
C THR A 294 -12.17 4.58 -3.48
N LYS A 295 -12.72 5.22 -2.44
CA LYS A 295 -14.03 4.93 -1.86
C LYS A 295 -14.66 6.20 -1.30
N VAL A 296 -15.88 6.11 -0.80
CA VAL A 296 -16.51 7.17 -0.01
C VAL A 296 -15.74 7.35 1.30
N GLU A 297 -15.48 8.59 1.67
CA GLU A 297 -15.01 8.93 3.02
C GLU A 297 -16.21 9.10 3.94
N PHE A 298 -16.31 8.24 4.95
CA PHE A 298 -17.38 8.29 5.92
C PHE A 298 -16.91 8.90 7.21
N ILE A 299 -17.56 9.99 7.63
CA ILE A 299 -17.27 10.72 8.86
C ILE A 299 -18.42 10.49 9.84
N ALA A 300 -18.15 9.94 11.02
CA ALA A 300 -19.18 9.71 12.03
C ALA A 300 -18.69 10.12 13.41
N CYS A 301 -19.54 10.74 14.21
CA CYS A 301 -19.22 10.98 15.61
C CYS A 301 -19.27 9.68 16.43
N PRO A 302 -18.49 9.59 17.55
CA PRO A 302 -18.37 8.35 18.32
C PRO A 302 -19.59 8.02 19.19
N SER A 303 -20.72 8.71 19.03
CA SER A 303 -21.90 8.67 19.89
C SER A 303 -21.63 9.15 21.34
N CYS A 304 -22.56 9.89 21.90
CA CYS A 304 -22.53 10.32 23.28
C CYS A 304 -23.96 10.48 23.82
N GLY A 305 -24.17 10.87 25.06
CA GLY A 305 -25.49 11.10 25.65
C GLY A 305 -26.36 12.14 24.93
N ARG A 306 -25.80 12.91 23.99
CA ARG A 306 -26.51 13.90 23.16
C ARG A 306 -27.02 13.30 21.85
N THR A 307 -26.61 12.10 21.48
CA THR A 307 -27.06 11.42 20.24
C THR A 307 -28.58 11.21 20.27
N LYS A 308 -29.25 11.49 19.15
CA LYS A 308 -30.71 11.55 19.06
C LYS A 308 -31.36 10.35 18.36
N PHE A 309 -30.55 9.42 17.86
CA PHE A 309 -30.96 8.21 17.15
C PHE A 309 -29.93 7.08 17.35
N ASP A 310 -30.25 5.88 16.90
CA ASP A 310 -29.27 4.78 16.86
C ASP A 310 -28.28 5.02 15.72
N LEU A 311 -27.19 5.73 16.08
CA LEU A 311 -26.17 6.17 15.11
C LEU A 311 -25.47 5.00 14.42
N PRO A 312 -25.05 3.91 15.11
CA PRO A 312 -24.41 2.78 14.42
C PRO A 312 -25.31 2.15 13.35
N THR A 313 -26.57 1.97 13.61
CA THR A 313 -27.55 1.40 12.65
C THR A 313 -27.76 2.33 11.45
N VAL A 314 -28.02 3.60 11.70
CA VAL A 314 -28.20 4.59 10.61
C VAL A 314 -26.91 4.75 9.80
N PHE A 315 -25.77 4.79 10.45
CA PHE A 315 -24.48 4.86 9.78
C PHE A 315 -24.23 3.65 8.87
N GLY A 316 -24.54 2.45 9.37
CA GLY A 316 -24.49 1.22 8.55
C GLY A 316 -25.40 1.30 7.32
N TRP A 317 -26.61 1.85 7.48
CA TRP A 317 -27.55 2.02 6.36
C TRP A 317 -27.08 3.06 5.35
N VAL A 318 -26.58 4.21 5.81
CA VAL A 318 -25.96 5.22 4.94
C VAL A 318 -24.78 4.61 4.15
N LYS A 319 -23.91 3.86 4.81
CA LYS A 319 -22.80 3.16 4.14
C LYS A 319 -23.29 2.21 3.08
N LEU A 320 -24.25 1.35 3.41
CA LEU A 320 -24.83 0.38 2.47
C LEU A 320 -25.43 1.09 1.23
N ALA A 321 -26.08 2.21 1.43
CA ALA A 321 -26.75 2.95 0.37
C ALA A 321 -25.78 3.74 -0.52
N THR A 322 -24.63 4.18 0.00
CA THR A 322 -23.79 5.20 -0.68
C THR A 322 -22.33 4.79 -0.93
N SER A 323 -21.88 3.59 -0.50
CA SER A 323 -20.47 3.15 -0.63
C SER A 323 -19.94 3.14 -2.07
N HIS A 324 -20.79 3.04 -3.06
CA HIS A 324 -20.46 3.06 -4.49
C HIS A 324 -20.14 4.47 -5.03
N LEU A 325 -20.47 5.54 -4.29
CA LEU A 325 -20.26 6.93 -4.71
C LEU A 325 -18.82 7.40 -4.45
N VAL A 326 -17.86 6.72 -5.06
CA VAL A 326 -16.44 6.99 -4.88
C VAL A 326 -16.13 8.47 -5.08
N GLY A 327 -15.37 9.02 -4.16
CA GLY A 327 -14.93 10.41 -4.21
C GLY A 327 -15.79 11.38 -3.38
N LEU A 328 -16.93 10.95 -2.82
CA LEU A 328 -17.72 11.76 -1.90
C LEU A 328 -17.26 11.60 -0.45
N ASP A 329 -17.44 12.67 0.34
CA ASP A 329 -17.28 12.69 1.78
C ASP A 329 -18.66 12.84 2.42
N ILE A 330 -19.10 11.81 3.18
CA ILE A 330 -20.45 11.75 3.76
C ILE A 330 -20.35 11.63 5.27
N ALA A 331 -20.97 12.59 5.98
CA ALA A 331 -20.96 12.67 7.42
C ALA A 331 -22.30 12.22 8.04
N VAL A 332 -22.22 11.45 9.14
CA VAL A 332 -23.37 11.07 9.97
C VAL A 332 -23.11 11.49 11.40
N MET A 333 -23.84 12.52 11.86
CA MET A 333 -23.63 13.16 13.16
C MET A 333 -24.85 12.97 14.06
N GLY A 334 -24.62 12.49 15.29
CA GLY A 334 -25.68 12.15 16.24
C GLY A 334 -26.46 13.34 16.78
N CYS A 335 -25.92 14.57 16.71
CA CYS A 335 -26.62 15.78 17.21
C CYS A 335 -26.11 17.05 16.53
N ILE A 336 -26.91 18.13 16.65
CA ILE A 336 -26.59 19.46 16.10
C ILE A 336 -25.55 20.26 16.88
N VAL A 337 -25.11 19.80 18.06
CA VAL A 337 -24.26 20.62 18.94
C VAL A 337 -22.86 20.78 18.34
N ASN A 338 -22.22 19.66 17.99
CA ASN A 338 -20.89 19.67 17.37
C ASN A 338 -20.94 19.27 15.89
N GLY A 339 -22.01 18.54 15.50
CA GLY A 339 -22.12 17.91 14.19
C GLY A 339 -21.82 18.85 13.02
N PRO A 340 -22.48 20.02 12.90
CA PRO A 340 -22.24 20.92 11.77
C PRO A 340 -20.80 21.45 11.70
N GLY A 341 -20.13 21.62 12.83
CA GLY A 341 -18.71 22.05 12.87
C GLY A 341 -17.75 20.92 12.50
N GLU A 342 -17.95 19.73 13.06
CA GLU A 342 -17.08 18.55 12.86
C GLU A 342 -17.19 17.95 11.44
N MET A 343 -18.30 18.16 10.73
CA MET A 343 -18.51 17.71 9.37
C MET A 343 -18.33 18.81 8.29
N ALA A 344 -17.75 19.94 8.66
CA ALA A 344 -17.70 21.13 7.81
C ALA A 344 -17.03 20.92 6.43
N ASP A 345 -16.18 19.91 6.33
CA ASP A 345 -15.45 19.56 5.11
C ASP A 345 -16.11 18.40 4.33
N ALA A 346 -17.21 17.81 4.85
CA ALA A 346 -17.97 16.79 4.13
C ALA A 346 -18.80 17.37 2.99
N ASP A 347 -18.97 16.62 1.89
CA ASP A 347 -19.90 17.00 0.81
C ASP A 347 -21.34 17.01 1.30
N TYR A 348 -21.73 15.98 2.07
CA TYR A 348 -23.05 15.80 2.62
C TYR A 348 -23.05 15.43 4.09
N GLY A 349 -24.01 15.95 4.84
CA GLY A 349 -24.18 15.66 6.25
C GLY A 349 -25.60 15.19 6.60
N TYR A 350 -25.67 14.13 7.40
CA TYR A 350 -26.88 13.64 8.06
C TYR A 350 -26.74 13.94 9.56
N VAL A 351 -27.57 14.82 10.11
CA VAL A 351 -27.39 15.34 11.48
C VAL A 351 -28.66 15.16 12.31
N GLY A 352 -28.53 14.46 13.45
CA GLY A 352 -29.66 14.21 14.36
C GLY A 352 -30.19 15.46 15.06
N LYS A 353 -31.52 15.57 15.15
CA LYS A 353 -32.27 16.59 15.90
C LYS A 353 -33.18 15.97 16.95
N ALA A 354 -33.69 16.78 17.86
CA ALA A 354 -34.63 16.35 18.89
C ALA A 354 -35.93 15.82 18.23
N GLY A 355 -36.60 14.87 18.91
CA GLY A 355 -37.92 14.36 18.54
C GLY A 355 -37.89 13.40 17.33
N GLY A 356 -36.83 12.58 17.18
CA GLY A 356 -36.70 11.59 16.11
C GLY A 356 -36.58 12.19 14.70
N LYS A 357 -36.07 13.41 14.63
CA LYS A 357 -35.89 14.16 13.38
C LYS A 357 -34.42 14.32 13.03
N ILE A 358 -34.15 14.60 11.76
CA ILE A 358 -32.80 14.88 11.27
C ILE A 358 -32.80 16.13 10.38
N SER A 359 -31.63 16.65 10.13
CA SER A 359 -31.33 17.62 9.07
C SER A 359 -30.31 17.10 8.11
N LEU A 360 -30.43 17.52 6.86
CA LEU A 360 -29.44 17.28 5.81
C LEU A 360 -28.68 18.57 5.50
N TYR A 361 -27.39 18.38 5.28
CA TYR A 361 -26.44 19.44 4.96
C TYR A 361 -25.78 19.18 3.61
N ARG A 362 -25.48 20.27 2.90
CA ARG A 362 -24.55 20.32 1.77
C ARG A 362 -23.35 21.14 2.21
N GLY A 363 -22.21 20.49 2.45
CA GLY A 363 -21.10 21.15 3.12
C GLY A 363 -21.55 21.72 4.47
N ARG A 364 -21.44 23.04 4.63
CA ARG A 364 -21.82 23.76 5.86
C ARG A 364 -23.28 24.25 5.89
N GLU A 365 -23.99 24.15 4.79
CA GLU A 365 -25.35 24.68 4.66
C GLU A 365 -26.40 23.62 5.05
N GLU A 366 -27.30 23.97 5.99
CA GLU A 366 -28.48 23.17 6.29
C GLU A 366 -29.50 23.35 5.16
N VAL A 367 -29.66 22.34 4.30
CA VAL A 367 -30.54 22.42 3.11
C VAL A 367 -31.93 21.85 3.35
N LYS A 368 -32.06 20.93 4.32
CA LYS A 368 -33.34 20.33 4.67
C LYS A 368 -33.41 20.00 6.15
N THR A 369 -34.54 20.33 6.80
CA THR A 369 -34.68 20.13 8.26
C THR A 369 -36.01 19.50 8.62
N GLY A 370 -36.10 18.90 9.81
CA GLY A 370 -37.35 18.34 10.34
C GLY A 370 -37.76 17.03 9.68
N ILE A 371 -36.85 16.35 8.99
CA ILE A 371 -37.09 15.07 8.32
C ILE A 371 -37.22 13.97 9.39
N PRO A 372 -38.27 13.13 9.35
CA PRO A 372 -38.30 11.91 10.18
C PRO A 372 -37.11 11.02 9.89
N GLN A 373 -36.49 10.45 10.94
CA GLN A 373 -35.23 9.67 10.78
C GLN A 373 -35.40 8.47 9.84
N GLU A 374 -36.60 7.87 9.79
CA GLU A 374 -36.94 6.73 8.91
C GLU A 374 -36.82 7.08 7.43
N LYS A 375 -37.00 8.36 7.07
CA LYS A 375 -36.87 8.87 5.71
C LYS A 375 -35.50 9.52 5.43
N GLY A 376 -34.65 9.60 6.45
CA GLY A 376 -33.43 10.38 6.37
C GLY A 376 -32.44 9.91 5.30
N VAL A 377 -32.29 8.61 5.10
CA VAL A 377 -31.39 8.04 4.08
C VAL A 377 -31.97 8.21 2.67
N GLU A 378 -33.28 8.01 2.51
CA GLU A 378 -33.97 8.26 1.24
C GLU A 378 -33.83 9.74 0.81
N GLU A 379 -34.01 10.65 1.75
CA GLU A 379 -33.88 12.10 1.50
C GLU A 379 -32.42 12.54 1.25
N LEU A 380 -31.43 11.86 1.87
CA LEU A 380 -30.02 12.05 1.56
C LEU A 380 -29.70 11.63 0.12
N ILE A 381 -30.21 10.48 -0.32
CA ILE A 381 -30.07 10.02 -1.70
C ILE A 381 -30.72 11.01 -2.67
N ALA A 382 -31.93 11.49 -2.35
CA ALA A 382 -32.62 12.47 -3.17
C ALA A 382 -31.81 13.78 -3.30
N LEU A 383 -31.15 14.22 -2.22
CA LEU A 383 -30.29 15.39 -2.24
C LEU A 383 -29.04 15.14 -3.15
N ILE A 384 -28.37 14.00 -3.00
CA ILE A 384 -27.21 13.64 -3.83
C ILE A 384 -27.61 13.54 -5.32
N ARG A 385 -28.79 12.98 -5.61
CA ARG A 385 -29.37 12.94 -6.97
C ARG A 385 -29.64 14.32 -7.54
N SER A 386 -30.24 15.22 -6.74
CA SER A 386 -30.55 16.59 -7.18
C SER A 386 -29.28 17.38 -7.54
N ASP A 387 -28.15 17.03 -6.94
CA ASP A 387 -26.85 17.65 -7.21
C ASP A 387 -26.10 16.99 -8.39
N GLY A 388 -26.70 15.98 -9.03
CA GLY A 388 -26.11 15.27 -10.16
C GLY A 388 -24.89 14.41 -9.78
N LYS A 389 -24.70 14.11 -8.48
CA LYS A 389 -23.57 13.30 -7.98
C LYS A 389 -23.93 11.84 -7.71
N TRP A 390 -25.17 11.47 -7.95
CA TRP A 390 -25.64 10.10 -7.80
C TRP A 390 -25.44 9.28 -9.07
N VAL A 391 -24.94 8.07 -8.91
CA VAL A 391 -24.89 7.03 -9.96
C VAL A 391 -25.50 5.77 -9.35
N ASP A 392 -26.43 5.12 -10.04
CA ASP A 392 -26.96 3.84 -9.54
C ASP A 392 -25.87 2.76 -9.56
N PRO A 393 -25.72 1.95 -8.51
CA PRO A 393 -24.68 0.89 -8.46
C PRO A 393 -24.84 -0.15 -9.58
N TYR A 394 -26.08 -0.42 -9.96
CA TYR A 394 -26.49 -1.30 -11.06
C TYR A 394 -27.89 -0.94 -11.57
N PRO A 395 -28.26 -1.31 -12.79
CA PRO A 395 -29.59 -1.07 -13.32
C PRO A 395 -30.70 -1.69 -12.45
N GLY A 396 -31.70 -0.89 -12.07
CA GLY A 396 -32.80 -1.35 -11.22
C GLY A 396 -32.48 -1.37 -9.72
N TRP A 397 -31.40 -0.69 -9.28
CA TRP A 397 -31.10 -0.57 -7.87
C TRP A 397 -32.21 0.13 -7.09
N GLU A 398 -32.57 -0.45 -5.98
CA GLU A 398 -33.52 0.11 -5.00
C GLU A 398 -32.82 0.25 -3.66
N LEU A 399 -33.22 1.26 -2.88
CA LEU A 399 -32.68 1.47 -1.53
C LEU A 399 -33.03 0.26 -0.66
N PRO A 400 -32.03 -0.44 -0.11
CA PRO A 400 -32.29 -1.52 0.84
C PRO A 400 -33.10 -1.01 2.04
N PRO A 401 -34.02 -1.82 2.58
CA PRO A 401 -34.76 -1.43 3.77
C PRO A 401 -33.79 -1.16 4.93
N PRO A 402 -34.17 -0.31 5.89
CA PRO A 402 -33.37 -0.10 7.08
C PRO A 402 -33.12 -1.44 7.79
N PRO A 403 -31.89 -1.67 8.31
CA PRO A 403 -31.52 -2.95 8.90
C PRO A 403 -32.30 -3.29 10.20
N ILE A 404 -32.96 -2.29 10.80
CA ILE A 404 -33.79 -2.42 12.00
C ILE A 404 -34.90 -1.38 11.92
N ASP A 405 -36.04 -1.62 12.58
CA ASP A 405 -37.08 -0.62 12.77
C ASP A 405 -36.52 0.55 13.60
N LEU A 406 -36.22 1.66 12.92
CA LEU A 406 -35.65 2.86 13.53
C LEU A 406 -36.62 3.60 14.45
N SER A 407 -37.90 3.18 14.50
CA SER A 407 -38.92 3.74 15.40
C SER A 407 -38.76 3.24 16.84
N GLU A 408 -38.15 2.07 17.04
CA GLU A 408 -37.90 1.51 18.37
C GLU A 408 -36.52 1.98 18.90
N ARG A 409 -36.50 2.61 20.08
CA ARG A 409 -35.28 2.91 20.82
C ARG A 409 -34.70 1.61 21.38
N ILE A 410 -33.70 1.05 20.76
CA ILE A 410 -32.92 -0.02 21.37
C ILE A 410 -32.03 0.61 22.46
N LYS A 411 -32.39 0.42 23.71
CA LYS A 411 -31.43 0.56 24.82
C LYS A 411 -30.46 -0.62 24.73
N VAL A 412 -29.31 -0.39 24.17
CA VAL A 412 -28.21 -1.37 24.26
C VAL A 412 -27.57 -1.19 25.63
N ASP A 413 -27.95 -2.00 26.58
CA ASP A 413 -27.15 -2.23 27.79
C ASP A 413 -25.87 -2.98 27.36
N ILE A 414 -24.79 -2.24 27.18
CA ILE A 414 -23.46 -2.83 26.98
C ILE A 414 -22.94 -3.20 28.38
N PRO A 415 -22.82 -4.49 28.73
CA PRO A 415 -22.18 -4.87 29.97
C PRO A 415 -20.68 -4.53 29.84
N LEU A 416 -20.22 -3.53 30.56
CA LEU A 416 -18.80 -3.27 30.78
C LEU A 416 -18.19 -4.39 31.62
N THR A 417 -17.79 -5.48 30.98
CA THR A 417 -16.87 -6.44 31.60
C THR A 417 -15.44 -5.99 31.29
N LEU A 418 -14.93 -5.11 32.11
CA LEU A 418 -13.48 -4.94 32.30
C LEU A 418 -12.96 -6.21 33.01
N LYS A 419 -12.20 -7.03 32.35
CA LYS A 419 -11.26 -7.98 32.93
C LYS A 419 -9.84 -7.60 32.54
#